data_9d63067100720651f4b7b5916193fdf6
#
_entry.id   9d63067100720651f4b7b5916193fdf6
#
_cell.length_a   1.000
_cell.length_b   1.000
_cell.length_c   1.000
_cell.angle_alpha   90.00
_cell.angle_beta   90.00
_cell.angle_gamma   90.00
#
_symmetry.space_group_name_H-M   'P 1'
#
loop_
_entity.id
_entity.type
_entity.pdbx_description
1 polymer ?
#
loop_
_entity_poly.entity_id
_entity_poly.type
_entity_poly.pdbx_seq_one_letter_code
_entity_poly.pdbx_strand_id
1 'polypeptide(L)'
;MTGTGKVAEKEFRETYNMAVVRIPTNRPKQRIDYPDNLYVTLPEKVYASLEYIKEYHAKGNPLLVFVGSVEMSHLYSSLLLREGIAHNVLNAHNVAREAQIISESGQMGAVTVATSMAGRGTDIKLGKGVAELGGLIVIGTERMESQRVDLQIRGRSGRQGDPGMSKFFVSLEDDVIKKFGPSWVHKKYKDYQVQDMTQPEVLKGRKYRNLVAKAQYSSDSAGRAARIHTLEYAESMNIQREIMYKERNRLIDGSRDLEDVVGEIIDTYIDQVASSNYESRELLFHFIVTNISFHVKELPEDIDVTNKTAVRSFIKQIIDKELSEKRALLEQHDLYEQFLRLSLLKAIDYNWVEQVDYLQQLSMAISGQSAAQKNPIVEYYQEAYAGFETMKEQIRVDMVRNLLMGLVEVTPKGEIITHFP
;
A
#
# COMPACT_ATOMS: atom_id res chain seq x y z
N MET A 1 20.08 4.11 5.78
CA MET A 1 20.82 3.37 6.84
C MET A 1 19.87 3.12 8.02
N THR A 2 19.95 1.92 8.64
CA THR A 2 19.10 1.53 9.80
C THR A 2 19.87 0.64 10.76
N GLY A 3 19.67 0.78 12.07
CA GLY A 3 20.26 -0.07 13.11
C GLY A 3 19.60 -1.46 13.22
N THR A 4 18.49 -1.71 12.55
CA THR A 4 17.68 -2.94 12.69
C THR A 4 17.60 -3.79 11.41
N GLY A 5 18.32 -3.44 10.35
CA GLY A 5 18.25 -4.12 9.04
C GLY A 5 18.71 -5.59 9.08
N LYS A 6 19.64 -5.95 9.95
CA LYS A 6 20.21 -7.30 9.99
C LYS A 6 19.19 -8.40 10.30
N VAL A 7 18.18 -8.12 11.12
CA VAL A 7 17.10 -9.09 11.41
C VAL A 7 16.22 -9.39 10.20
N ALA A 8 16.19 -8.50 9.22
CA ALA A 8 15.42 -8.64 7.98
C ALA A 8 16.31 -8.88 6.75
N GLU A 9 17.58 -9.27 6.93
CA GLU A 9 18.56 -9.44 5.85
C GLU A 9 18.05 -10.37 4.74
N LYS A 10 17.37 -11.45 5.12
CA LYS A 10 16.81 -12.40 4.16
C LYS A 10 15.75 -11.73 3.27
N GLU A 11 14.87 -10.92 3.85
CA GLU A 11 13.85 -10.18 3.11
C GLU A 11 14.47 -9.13 2.17
N PHE A 12 15.48 -8.37 2.65
CA PHE A 12 16.20 -7.42 1.81
C PHE A 12 16.88 -8.07 0.61
N ARG A 13 17.46 -9.25 0.80
CA ARG A 13 18.11 -9.98 -0.29
C ARG A 13 17.11 -10.52 -1.29
N GLU A 14 16.04 -11.17 -0.83
CA GLU A 14 15.05 -11.83 -1.68
C GLU A 14 14.16 -10.83 -2.43
N THR A 15 13.78 -9.72 -1.77
CA THR A 15 12.84 -8.75 -2.34
C THR A 15 13.53 -7.66 -3.16
N TYR A 16 14.70 -7.19 -2.70
CA TYR A 16 15.36 -6.02 -3.29
C TYR A 16 16.74 -6.33 -3.85
N ASN A 17 17.20 -7.58 -3.79
CA ASN A 17 18.55 -8.01 -4.16
C ASN A 17 19.64 -7.18 -3.45
N MET A 18 19.41 -6.77 -2.20
CA MET A 18 20.31 -5.93 -1.42
C MET A 18 20.99 -6.71 -0.28
N ALA A 19 22.31 -6.59 -0.19
CA ALA A 19 23.06 -7.10 0.97
C ALA A 19 22.96 -6.14 2.16
N VAL A 20 22.89 -6.70 3.37
CA VAL A 20 22.92 -5.93 4.62
C VAL A 20 24.31 -5.99 5.23
N VAL A 21 25.01 -4.87 5.22
CA VAL A 21 26.35 -4.72 5.82
C VAL A 21 26.23 -4.12 7.22
N ARG A 22 26.85 -4.75 8.20
CA ARG A 22 26.91 -4.25 9.58
C ARG A 22 28.13 -3.36 9.77
N ILE A 23 27.88 -2.10 10.09
CA ILE A 23 28.92 -1.15 10.48
C ILE A 23 29.07 -1.23 12.02
N PRO A 24 30.28 -1.43 12.57
CA PRO A 24 30.51 -1.43 14.00
C PRO A 24 30.09 -0.10 14.66
N THR A 25 29.68 -0.16 15.91
CA THR A 25 29.33 1.03 16.69
C THR A 25 30.59 1.85 17.01
N ASN A 26 30.48 3.21 16.96
CA ASN A 26 31.57 4.12 17.29
C ASN A 26 32.04 3.95 18.76
N ARG A 27 31.09 3.73 19.68
CA ARG A 27 31.38 3.47 21.10
C ARG A 27 30.69 2.17 21.54
N PRO A 28 31.23 1.43 22.51
CA PRO A 28 30.61 0.23 23.06
C PRO A 28 29.20 0.56 23.60
N LYS A 29 28.27 -0.37 23.42
CA LYS A 29 26.92 -0.26 23.97
C LYS A 29 26.97 -0.46 25.49
N GLN A 30 26.46 0.53 26.23
CA GLN A 30 26.35 0.45 27.70
C GLN A 30 24.91 0.15 28.17
N ARG A 31 23.93 0.19 27.29
CA ARG A 31 22.54 -0.11 27.62
C ARG A 31 22.36 -1.57 28.08
N ILE A 32 21.63 -1.75 29.18
CA ILE A 32 21.23 -3.04 29.72
C ILE A 32 19.80 -3.36 29.26
N ASP A 33 19.66 -4.47 28.55
CA ASP A 33 18.34 -4.95 28.09
C ASP A 33 17.87 -6.05 29.04
N TYR A 34 16.92 -5.75 29.94
CA TYR A 34 16.40 -6.72 30.92
C TYR A 34 15.45 -7.73 30.26
N PRO A 35 15.32 -8.95 30.82
CA PRO A 35 14.31 -9.91 30.41
C PRO A 35 12.89 -9.36 30.58
N ASP A 36 11.98 -9.85 29.72
CA ASP A 36 10.56 -9.47 29.80
C ASP A 36 9.92 -10.02 31.07
N ASN A 37 9.01 -9.23 31.63
CA ASN A 37 8.06 -9.71 32.62
C ASN A 37 6.75 -10.07 31.94
N LEU A 38 6.36 -11.35 31.98
CA LEU A 38 5.11 -11.85 31.42
C LEU A 38 4.07 -12.08 32.52
N TYR A 39 2.88 -11.54 32.31
CA TYR A 39 1.72 -11.66 33.20
C TYR A 39 0.58 -12.39 32.50
N VAL A 40 -0.41 -12.87 33.27
CA VAL A 40 -1.57 -13.53 32.67
C VAL A 40 -2.52 -12.50 32.09
N THR A 41 -2.80 -11.43 32.83
CA THR A 41 -3.81 -10.44 32.48
C THR A 41 -3.22 -9.06 32.16
N LEU A 42 -3.98 -8.28 31.39
CA LEU A 42 -3.67 -6.89 31.10
C LEU A 42 -3.60 -6.01 32.36
N PRO A 43 -4.59 -6.09 33.31
CA PRO A 43 -4.51 -5.30 34.55
C PRO A 43 -3.24 -5.57 35.38
N GLU A 44 -2.80 -6.84 35.51
CA GLU A 44 -1.58 -7.17 36.23
C GLU A 44 -0.34 -6.53 35.57
N LYS A 45 -0.26 -6.63 34.24
CA LYS A 45 0.81 -6.01 33.46
C LYS A 45 0.84 -4.50 33.67
N VAL A 46 -0.31 -3.84 33.56
CA VAL A 46 -0.44 -2.39 33.71
C VAL A 46 -0.05 -1.97 35.13
N TYR A 47 -0.54 -2.65 36.14
CA TYR A 47 -0.19 -2.37 37.52
C TYR A 47 1.33 -2.52 37.78
N ALA A 48 1.91 -3.65 37.36
CA ALA A 48 3.34 -3.90 37.55
C ALA A 48 4.24 -2.92 36.79
N SER A 49 3.85 -2.51 35.59
CA SER A 49 4.59 -1.50 34.83
C SER A 49 4.44 -0.10 35.44
N LEU A 50 3.29 0.23 35.99
CA LEU A 50 3.06 1.51 36.69
C LEU A 50 3.93 1.59 37.95
N GLU A 51 3.97 0.54 38.77
CA GLU A 51 4.86 0.50 39.94
C GLU A 51 6.34 0.62 39.55
N TYR A 52 6.76 0.02 38.44
CA TYR A 52 8.11 0.19 37.91
C TYR A 52 8.39 1.63 37.47
N ILE A 53 7.42 2.29 36.84
CA ILE A 53 7.51 3.71 36.46
C ILE A 53 7.67 4.57 37.73
N LYS A 54 6.85 4.37 38.75
CA LYS A 54 6.92 5.11 40.03
C LYS A 54 8.28 4.96 40.70
N GLU A 55 8.81 3.72 40.78
CA GLU A 55 10.09 3.44 41.39
C GLU A 55 11.23 4.24 40.75
N TYR A 56 11.31 4.23 39.42
CA TYR A 56 12.41 4.91 38.71
C TYR A 56 12.20 6.40 38.55
N HIS A 57 10.94 6.85 38.48
CA HIS A 57 10.62 8.28 38.51
C HIS A 57 11.05 8.91 39.86
N ALA A 58 10.79 8.23 40.97
CA ALA A 58 11.24 8.66 42.30
C ALA A 58 12.78 8.77 42.42
N LYS A 59 13.54 7.99 41.61
CA LYS A 59 14.99 8.07 41.52
C LYS A 59 15.49 9.23 40.64
N GLY A 60 14.56 9.93 39.95
CA GLY A 60 14.88 11.00 39.01
C GLY A 60 15.24 10.55 37.60
N ASN A 61 15.09 9.27 37.25
CA ASN A 61 15.38 8.78 35.92
C ASN A 61 14.37 9.31 34.89
N PRO A 62 14.80 9.69 33.68
CA PRO A 62 13.86 9.88 32.56
C PRO A 62 13.31 8.54 32.09
N LEU A 63 12.01 8.50 31.82
CA LEU A 63 11.26 7.31 31.44
C LEU A 63 10.55 7.51 30.11
N LEU A 64 10.76 6.58 29.18
CA LEU A 64 10.06 6.55 27.89
C LEU A 64 9.22 5.27 27.83
N VAL A 65 7.91 5.42 27.95
CA VAL A 65 6.94 4.33 28.01
C VAL A 65 6.31 4.13 26.65
N PHE A 66 6.62 3.02 25.99
CA PHE A 66 6.04 2.66 24.70
C PHE A 66 4.81 1.79 24.87
N VAL A 67 3.72 2.19 24.19
CA VAL A 67 2.43 1.51 24.18
C VAL A 67 2.04 1.13 22.74
N GLY A 68 1.21 0.10 22.57
CA GLY A 68 0.82 -0.43 21.26
C GLY A 68 -0.28 0.37 20.58
N SER A 69 -1.12 1.10 21.33
CA SER A 69 -2.23 1.85 20.75
C SER A 69 -2.42 3.23 21.39
N VAL A 70 -3.23 4.06 20.72
CA VAL A 70 -3.62 5.38 21.24
C VAL A 70 -4.44 5.23 22.52
N GLU A 71 -5.34 4.26 22.61
CA GLU A 71 -6.16 3.96 23.78
C GLU A 71 -5.29 3.62 24.98
N MET A 72 -4.26 2.78 24.77
CA MET A 72 -3.29 2.46 25.81
C MET A 72 -2.51 3.70 26.27
N SER A 73 -2.20 4.63 25.34
CA SER A 73 -1.55 5.90 25.73
C SER A 73 -2.44 6.76 26.65
N HIS A 74 -3.73 6.80 26.40
CA HIS A 74 -4.70 7.47 27.26
C HIS A 74 -4.87 6.78 28.61
N LEU A 75 -4.89 5.44 28.63
CA LEU A 75 -4.96 4.67 29.88
C LEU A 75 -3.75 4.99 30.78
N TYR A 76 -2.52 4.86 30.25
CA TYR A 76 -1.32 5.16 31.01
C TYR A 76 -1.26 6.63 31.45
N SER A 77 -1.68 7.57 30.57
CA SER A 77 -1.79 8.97 30.94
C SER A 77 -2.73 9.19 32.12
N SER A 78 -3.92 8.59 32.10
CA SER A 78 -4.88 8.70 33.18
C SER A 78 -4.37 8.13 34.50
N LEU A 79 -3.64 6.99 34.45
CA LEU A 79 -3.05 6.36 35.62
C LEU A 79 -1.92 7.20 36.20
N LEU A 80 -1.03 7.75 35.36
CA LEU A 80 0.06 8.62 35.79
C LEU A 80 -0.46 9.93 36.42
N LEU A 81 -1.54 10.51 35.89
CA LEU A 81 -2.21 11.67 36.49
C LEU A 81 -2.77 11.35 37.89
N ARG A 82 -3.38 10.17 38.08
CA ARG A 82 -3.86 9.72 39.39
C ARG A 82 -2.73 9.54 40.41
N GLU A 83 -1.56 9.12 39.96
CA GLU A 83 -0.36 9.03 40.81
C GLU A 83 0.37 10.36 40.98
N GLY A 84 -0.13 11.47 40.43
CA GLY A 84 0.48 12.79 40.52
C GLY A 84 1.77 12.93 39.72
N ILE A 85 2.03 12.06 38.72
CA ILE A 85 3.22 12.08 37.90
C ILE A 85 2.98 12.95 36.66
N ALA A 86 3.71 14.05 36.55
CA ALA A 86 3.71 14.91 35.38
C ALA A 86 4.35 14.16 34.21
N HIS A 87 3.69 14.17 33.03
CA HIS A 87 4.16 13.44 31.87
C HIS A 87 3.70 14.08 30.55
N ASN A 88 4.40 13.76 29.48
CA ASN A 88 4.04 14.08 28.11
C ASN A 88 3.43 12.85 27.41
N VAL A 89 2.48 13.08 26.49
CA VAL A 89 1.91 12.01 25.63
C VAL A 89 2.24 12.32 24.18
N LEU A 90 2.84 11.34 23.50
CA LEU A 90 3.25 11.42 22.11
C LEU A 90 2.57 10.32 21.28
N ASN A 91 1.49 10.66 20.63
CA ASN A 91 0.70 9.79 19.76
C ASN A 91 0.30 10.52 18.47
N ALA A 92 -0.48 9.87 17.62
CA ALA A 92 -0.91 10.43 16.33
C ALA A 92 -1.66 11.78 16.44
N HIS A 93 -2.23 12.11 17.60
CA HIS A 93 -2.94 13.38 17.81
C HIS A 93 -2.03 14.55 18.18
N ASN A 94 -0.79 14.29 18.62
CA ASN A 94 0.12 15.32 19.17
C ASN A 94 1.39 15.55 18.31
N VAL A 95 1.33 15.24 17.03
CA VAL A 95 2.48 15.31 16.09
C VAL A 95 3.09 16.71 16.00
N ALA A 96 2.29 17.77 16.09
CA ALA A 96 2.77 19.16 15.98
C ALA A 96 3.80 19.57 17.06
N ARG A 97 3.84 18.88 18.21
CA ARG A 97 4.78 19.14 19.31
C ARG A 97 5.83 18.04 19.48
N GLU A 98 5.91 17.11 18.55
CA GLU A 98 6.77 15.93 18.66
C GLU A 98 8.23 16.26 18.95
N ALA A 99 8.82 17.19 18.20
CA ALA A 99 10.23 17.56 18.37
C ALA A 99 10.52 18.14 19.76
N GLN A 100 9.61 18.97 20.30
CA GLN A 100 9.72 19.54 21.64
C GLN A 100 9.63 18.43 22.69
N ILE A 101 8.59 17.58 22.66
CA ILE A 101 8.38 16.49 23.62
C ILE A 101 9.58 15.55 23.63
N ILE A 102 10.13 15.22 22.47
CA ILE A 102 11.33 14.35 22.36
C ILE A 102 12.55 15.02 22.97
N SER A 103 12.74 16.34 22.78
CA SER A 103 13.88 17.05 23.38
C SER A 103 13.81 17.07 24.92
N GLU A 104 12.60 17.06 25.47
CA GLU A 104 12.35 17.03 26.91
C GLU A 104 12.44 15.63 27.51
N SER A 105 12.21 14.59 26.71
CA SER A 105 12.15 13.19 27.18
C SER A 105 13.44 12.64 27.81
N GLY A 106 14.56 13.28 27.57
CA GLY A 106 15.87 12.94 28.16
C GLY A 106 16.23 13.69 29.43
N GLN A 107 15.35 14.60 29.92
CA GLN A 107 15.61 15.41 31.10
C GLN A 107 15.31 14.65 32.38
N MET A 108 15.97 15.04 33.48
CA MET A 108 15.81 14.42 34.79
C MET A 108 14.34 14.40 35.22
N GLY A 109 13.83 13.23 35.60
CA GLY A 109 12.45 13.03 36.06
C GLY A 109 11.38 13.11 34.96
N ALA A 110 11.76 13.31 33.70
CA ALA A 110 10.79 13.37 32.61
C ALA A 110 10.12 12.00 32.40
N VAL A 111 8.80 11.99 32.22
CA VAL A 111 8.04 10.81 31.83
C VAL A 111 7.34 11.09 30.50
N THR A 112 7.56 10.24 29.50
CA THR A 112 6.92 10.37 28.19
C THR A 112 6.25 9.05 27.82
N VAL A 113 4.94 9.09 27.56
CA VAL A 113 4.18 7.96 27.03
C VAL A 113 4.10 8.12 25.50
N ALA A 114 4.56 7.12 24.75
CA ALA A 114 4.66 7.22 23.30
C ALA A 114 4.13 5.97 22.59
N THR A 115 3.49 6.14 21.45
CA THR A 115 3.24 5.01 20.51
C THR A 115 4.50 4.69 19.71
N SER A 116 4.57 3.48 19.14
CA SER A 116 5.77 2.95 18.46
C SER A 116 6.27 3.81 17.28
N MET A 117 5.39 4.60 16.66
CA MET A 117 5.73 5.45 15.52
C MET A 117 6.31 6.81 15.93
N ALA A 118 6.08 7.22 17.17
CA ALA A 118 6.44 8.54 17.66
C ALA A 118 7.96 8.72 17.85
N GLY A 119 8.45 9.92 17.59
CA GLY A 119 9.86 10.30 17.75
C GLY A 119 10.82 9.69 16.73
N ARG A 120 10.32 9.16 15.60
CA ARG A 120 11.17 8.53 14.57
C ARG A 120 12.04 9.57 13.88
N GLY A 121 13.37 9.32 13.86
CA GLY A 121 14.33 10.24 13.25
C GLY A 121 14.88 11.31 14.20
N THR A 122 14.29 11.51 15.39
CA THR A 122 14.74 12.49 16.37
C THR A 122 15.60 11.85 17.45
N ASP A 123 16.69 12.51 17.86
CA ASP A 123 17.59 12.03 18.90
C ASP A 123 17.19 12.54 20.29
N ILE A 124 17.22 11.65 21.29
CA ILE A 124 16.96 11.99 22.68
C ILE A 124 18.32 12.22 23.36
N LYS A 125 18.60 13.45 23.72
CA LYS A 125 19.81 13.82 24.44
C LYS A 125 19.56 13.76 25.95
N LEU A 126 20.49 13.14 26.69
CA LEU A 126 20.41 13.09 28.14
C LEU A 126 20.68 14.45 28.75
N GLY A 127 19.85 14.83 29.72
CA GLY A 127 20.04 16.01 30.55
C GLY A 127 21.24 15.86 31.49
N LYS A 128 21.64 16.98 32.09
CA LYS A 128 22.76 16.99 33.06
C LYS A 128 22.44 16.09 34.27
N GLY A 129 23.37 15.22 34.67
CA GLY A 129 23.22 14.31 35.80
C GLY A 129 22.44 13.02 35.51
N VAL A 130 21.83 12.89 34.32
CA VAL A 130 21.04 11.71 33.97
C VAL A 130 21.90 10.46 33.70
N ALA A 131 23.10 10.64 33.16
CA ALA A 131 24.01 9.56 32.91
C ALA A 131 24.44 8.86 34.21
N GLU A 132 24.64 9.62 35.28
CA GLU A 132 25.01 9.11 36.62
C GLU A 132 23.86 8.31 37.26
N LEU A 133 22.62 8.61 36.90
CA LEU A 133 21.43 7.84 37.31
C LEU A 133 21.20 6.55 36.47
N GLY A 134 22.10 6.25 35.52
CA GLY A 134 21.96 5.07 34.63
C GLY A 134 21.28 5.36 33.32
N GLY A 135 21.03 6.63 32.96
CA GLY A 135 20.52 7.09 31.68
C GLY A 135 19.00 6.95 31.48
N LEU A 136 18.58 7.00 30.23
CA LEU A 136 17.17 6.88 29.84
C LEU A 136 16.67 5.44 30.01
N ILE A 137 15.51 5.29 30.65
CA ILE A 137 14.84 4.00 30.80
C ILE A 137 13.72 3.87 29.76
N VAL A 138 13.81 2.84 28.94
CA VAL A 138 12.78 2.48 27.96
C VAL A 138 11.91 1.36 28.51
N ILE A 139 10.63 1.57 28.58
CA ILE A 139 9.63 0.60 29.03
C ILE A 139 8.72 0.28 27.84
N GLY A 140 8.69 -0.99 27.41
CA GLY A 140 7.68 -1.48 26.46
C GLY A 140 6.53 -2.11 27.24
N THR A 141 5.30 -1.72 26.97
CA THR A 141 4.13 -2.28 27.65
C THR A 141 3.56 -3.49 26.91
N GLU A 142 4.16 -3.87 25.78
CA GLU A 142 3.89 -5.07 25.01
C GLU A 142 5.01 -5.32 24.01
N ARG A 143 5.07 -6.52 23.43
CA ARG A 143 5.92 -6.79 22.27
C ARG A 143 5.21 -6.35 21.01
N MET A 144 5.95 -5.64 20.16
CA MET A 144 5.43 -5.17 18.87
C MET A 144 5.31 -6.33 17.88
N GLU A 145 4.60 -6.11 16.78
CA GLU A 145 4.39 -7.11 15.72
C GLU A 145 5.69 -7.66 15.11
N SER A 146 6.75 -6.87 15.14
CA SER A 146 8.05 -7.23 14.57
C SER A 146 9.19 -6.97 15.57
N GLN A 147 10.16 -7.88 15.61
CA GLN A 147 11.39 -7.71 16.38
C GLN A 147 12.15 -6.44 16.01
N ARG A 148 12.03 -5.97 14.75
CA ARG A 148 12.67 -4.73 14.30
C ARG A 148 12.12 -3.52 15.06
N VAL A 149 10.84 -3.49 15.32
CA VAL A 149 10.20 -2.38 16.06
C VAL A 149 10.65 -2.40 17.51
N ASP A 150 10.71 -3.56 18.16
CA ASP A 150 11.26 -3.66 19.52
C ASP A 150 12.69 -3.15 19.62
N LEU A 151 13.54 -3.51 18.64
CA LEU A 151 14.91 -3.01 18.58
C LEU A 151 14.98 -1.49 18.35
N GLN A 152 14.06 -0.91 17.60
CA GLN A 152 13.94 0.54 17.44
C GLN A 152 13.54 1.22 18.74
N ILE A 153 12.58 0.64 19.47
CA ILE A 153 12.15 1.10 20.79
C ILE A 153 13.33 1.05 21.77
N ARG A 154 13.98 -0.09 21.92
CA ARG A 154 15.18 -0.25 22.75
C ARG A 154 16.28 0.74 22.34
N GLY A 155 16.45 0.96 21.04
CA GLY A 155 17.44 1.86 20.45
C GLY A 155 17.23 3.34 20.75
N ARG A 156 16.13 3.73 21.42
CA ARG A 156 15.95 5.10 21.91
C ARG A 156 16.86 5.41 23.09
N SER A 157 17.30 4.40 23.85
CA SER A 157 18.21 4.51 25.00
C SER A 157 19.59 3.95 24.67
N GLY A 158 20.62 4.39 25.38
CA GLY A 158 22.00 3.93 25.26
C GLY A 158 22.65 4.28 23.93
N ARG A 159 22.48 5.50 23.44
CA ARG A 159 23.07 6.03 22.21
C ARG A 159 24.46 6.58 22.48
N GLN A 160 25.34 6.48 21.47
CA GLN A 160 26.70 7.06 21.48
C GLN A 160 27.54 6.69 22.74
N GLY A 161 27.29 5.51 23.34
CA GLY A 161 27.96 5.06 24.54
C GLY A 161 27.35 5.58 25.83
N ASP A 162 26.20 6.22 25.80
CA ASP A 162 25.45 6.59 27.00
C ASP A 162 24.94 5.35 27.74
N PRO A 163 24.84 5.38 29.08
CA PRO A 163 24.13 4.38 29.84
C PRO A 163 22.64 4.39 29.52
N GLY A 164 21.95 3.30 29.83
CA GLY A 164 20.52 3.20 29.64
C GLY A 164 19.97 1.83 29.98
N MET A 165 18.67 1.71 30.03
CA MET A 165 18.01 0.44 30.34
C MET A 165 16.78 0.24 29.44
N SER A 166 16.45 -1.03 29.18
CA SER A 166 15.17 -1.36 28.56
C SER A 166 14.53 -2.56 29.23
N LYS A 167 13.21 -2.51 29.41
CA LYS A 167 12.40 -3.59 29.96
C LYS A 167 11.04 -3.66 29.33
N PHE A 168 10.55 -4.88 29.05
CA PHE A 168 9.22 -5.08 28.50
C PHE A 168 8.32 -5.78 29.52
N PHE A 169 7.08 -5.29 29.61
CA PHE A 169 6.00 -5.87 30.38
C PHE A 169 4.98 -6.41 29.38
N VAL A 170 4.70 -7.70 29.46
CA VAL A 170 3.92 -8.43 28.45
C VAL A 170 2.82 -9.21 29.16
N SER A 171 1.66 -9.38 28.54
CA SER A 171 0.58 -10.22 29.06
C SER A 171 0.12 -11.25 28.04
N LEU A 172 -0.55 -12.33 28.51
CA LEU A 172 -1.17 -13.29 27.60
C LEU A 172 -2.34 -12.66 26.80
N GLU A 173 -2.79 -11.49 27.22
CA GLU A 173 -3.82 -10.71 26.54
C GLU A 173 -3.31 -9.74 25.48
N ASP A 174 -2.00 -9.62 25.30
CA ASP A 174 -1.43 -8.77 24.27
C ASP A 174 -1.78 -9.29 22.87
N ASP A 175 -2.06 -8.40 21.95
CA ASP A 175 -2.54 -8.72 20.60
C ASP A 175 -1.67 -9.71 19.84
N VAL A 176 -0.34 -9.56 19.93
CA VAL A 176 0.61 -10.49 19.30
C VAL A 176 0.46 -11.90 19.85
N ILE A 177 0.22 -12.04 21.16
CA ILE A 177 0.06 -13.35 21.80
C ILE A 177 -1.34 -13.92 21.52
N LYS A 178 -2.40 -13.10 21.56
CA LYS A 178 -3.75 -13.52 21.20
C LYS A 178 -3.84 -14.04 19.77
N LYS A 179 -3.26 -13.33 18.82
CA LYS A 179 -3.35 -13.65 17.39
C LYS A 179 -2.42 -14.79 16.97
N PHE A 180 -1.20 -14.84 17.52
CA PHE A 180 -0.12 -15.72 17.04
C PHE A 180 0.39 -16.69 18.10
N GLY A 181 -0.15 -16.68 19.30
CA GLY A 181 0.19 -17.61 20.37
C GLY A 181 -0.43 -19.00 20.17
N PRO A 182 0.12 -20.04 20.78
CA PRO A 182 -0.43 -21.38 20.70
C PRO A 182 -1.75 -21.51 21.50
N SER A 183 -2.61 -22.44 21.09
CA SER A 183 -3.95 -22.64 21.64
C SER A 183 -4.02 -22.85 23.17
N TRP A 184 -2.97 -23.42 23.79
CA TRP A 184 -2.94 -23.62 25.23
C TRP A 184 -2.94 -22.29 26.03
N VAL A 185 -2.59 -21.17 25.40
CA VAL A 185 -2.65 -19.83 26.04
C VAL A 185 -4.08 -19.47 26.42
N HIS A 186 -5.04 -19.70 25.51
CA HIS A 186 -6.44 -19.44 25.78
C HIS A 186 -6.98 -20.29 26.94
N LYS A 187 -6.55 -21.56 27.03
CA LYS A 187 -6.91 -22.42 28.15
C LYS A 187 -6.34 -21.88 29.46
N LYS A 188 -5.04 -21.53 29.48
CA LYS A 188 -4.39 -20.97 30.68
C LYS A 188 -5.08 -19.69 31.15
N TYR A 189 -5.46 -18.82 30.24
CA TYR A 189 -6.19 -17.60 30.56
C TYR A 189 -7.57 -17.87 31.18
N LYS A 190 -8.34 -18.82 30.63
CA LYS A 190 -9.63 -19.23 31.20
C LYS A 190 -9.51 -19.83 32.59
N ASP A 191 -8.53 -20.70 32.76
CA ASP A 191 -8.26 -21.34 34.09
C ASP A 191 -7.88 -20.29 35.15
N TYR A 192 -7.24 -19.19 34.71
CA TYR A 192 -6.77 -18.12 35.60
C TYR A 192 -7.89 -17.16 36.00
N GLN A 193 -8.84 -16.86 35.11
CA GLN A 193 -9.99 -15.98 35.43
C GLN A 193 -10.86 -16.51 36.61
N VAL A 194 -10.73 -17.77 36.95
CA VAL A 194 -11.45 -18.41 38.07
C VAL A 194 -10.75 -18.19 39.42
N GLN A 195 -9.51 -17.67 39.43
CA GLN A 195 -8.74 -17.44 40.64
C GLN A 195 -8.85 -16.00 41.12
N ASP A 196 -9.19 -15.81 42.38
CA ASP A 196 -9.22 -14.49 43.02
C ASP A 196 -7.80 -13.99 43.25
N MET A 197 -7.35 -12.98 42.47
CA MET A 197 -5.97 -12.55 42.43
C MET A 197 -5.76 -11.21 43.17
N THR A 198 -4.95 -11.26 44.21
CA THR A 198 -4.62 -10.09 45.02
C THR A 198 -3.32 -9.38 44.63
N GLN A 199 -2.41 -10.03 43.91
CA GLN A 199 -1.13 -9.41 43.49
C GLN A 199 -0.66 -9.94 42.10
N PRO A 200 -0.01 -9.07 41.28
CA PRO A 200 0.49 -9.48 39.98
C PRO A 200 1.63 -10.51 40.09
N GLU A 201 1.50 -11.64 39.42
CA GLU A 201 2.51 -12.70 39.41
C GLU A 201 3.19 -12.82 38.04
N VAL A 202 4.52 -12.75 38.05
CA VAL A 202 5.32 -12.93 36.84
C VAL A 202 5.40 -14.42 36.50
N LEU A 203 4.94 -14.78 35.32
CA LEU A 203 5.05 -16.11 34.75
C LEU A 203 6.52 -16.44 34.44
N LYS A 204 7.12 -17.35 35.24
CA LYS A 204 8.52 -17.75 35.14
C LYS A 204 8.64 -19.06 34.37
N GLY A 205 9.76 -19.24 33.68
CA GLY A 205 10.15 -20.48 33.04
C GLY A 205 10.40 -20.38 31.55
N ARG A 206 11.11 -21.36 30.99
CA ARG A 206 11.51 -21.42 29.57
C ARG A 206 10.31 -21.46 28.63
N LYS A 207 9.20 -22.11 29.03
CA LYS A 207 7.97 -22.21 28.25
C LYS A 207 7.40 -20.81 27.92
N TYR A 208 7.33 -19.93 28.91
CA TYR A 208 6.77 -18.59 28.78
C TYR A 208 7.68 -17.62 28.01
N ARG A 209 9.00 -17.69 28.23
CA ARG A 209 9.96 -16.93 27.43
C ARG A 209 9.90 -17.30 25.95
N ASN A 210 9.81 -18.60 25.65
CA ASN A 210 9.67 -19.09 24.29
C ASN A 210 8.32 -18.77 23.64
N LEU A 211 7.25 -18.64 24.45
CA LEU A 211 5.92 -18.26 23.98
C LEU A 211 5.98 -16.88 23.29
N VAL A 212 6.47 -15.87 24.00
CA VAL A 212 6.54 -14.49 23.49
C VAL A 212 7.38 -14.42 22.21
N ALA A 213 8.56 -15.04 22.22
CA ALA A 213 9.45 -15.06 21.06
C ALA A 213 8.83 -15.79 19.85
N LYS A 214 8.11 -16.90 20.05
CA LYS A 214 7.45 -17.63 18.97
C LYS A 214 6.25 -16.87 18.42
N ALA A 215 5.42 -16.26 19.27
CA ALA A 215 4.29 -15.46 18.83
C ALA A 215 4.77 -14.27 17.97
N GLN A 216 5.80 -13.56 18.41
CA GLN A 216 6.39 -12.46 17.64
C GLN A 216 7.00 -12.94 16.31
N TYR A 217 7.69 -14.07 16.30
CA TYR A 217 8.22 -14.66 15.06
C TYR A 217 7.11 -15.02 14.08
N SER A 218 6.02 -15.61 14.56
CA SER A 218 4.86 -15.94 13.72
C SER A 218 4.19 -14.67 13.15
N SER A 219 4.06 -13.62 13.98
CA SER A 219 3.56 -12.30 13.57
C SER A 219 4.45 -11.68 12.47
N ASP A 220 5.75 -11.66 12.68
CA ASP A 220 6.73 -11.08 11.71
C ASP A 220 6.72 -11.88 10.39
N SER A 221 6.60 -13.22 10.49
CA SER A 221 6.48 -14.10 9.32
C SER A 221 5.19 -13.86 8.53
N ALA A 222 4.06 -13.69 9.22
CA ALA A 222 2.77 -13.37 8.59
C ALA A 222 2.83 -11.99 7.91
N GLY A 223 3.38 -10.99 8.60
CA GLY A 223 3.58 -9.66 8.02
C GLY A 223 4.49 -9.67 6.80
N ARG A 224 5.56 -10.51 6.80
CA ARG A 224 6.42 -10.70 5.64
C ARG A 224 5.67 -11.35 4.48
N ALA A 225 4.90 -12.41 4.73
CA ALA A 225 4.09 -13.06 3.71
C ALA A 225 3.11 -12.06 3.07
N ALA A 226 2.41 -11.24 3.87
CA ALA A 226 1.52 -10.21 3.37
C ALA A 226 2.24 -9.17 2.47
N ARG A 227 3.47 -8.73 2.84
CA ARG A 227 4.27 -7.83 2.00
C ARG A 227 4.69 -8.47 0.67
N ILE A 228 5.08 -9.74 0.68
CA ILE A 228 5.42 -10.49 -0.54
C ILE A 228 4.20 -10.57 -1.45
N HIS A 229 3.05 -10.99 -0.94
CA HIS A 229 1.81 -11.04 -1.70
C HIS A 229 1.46 -9.68 -2.32
N THR A 230 1.56 -8.60 -1.53
CA THR A 230 1.31 -7.24 -2.07
C THR A 230 2.23 -6.91 -3.24
N LEU A 231 3.51 -7.28 -3.17
CA LEU A 231 4.47 -7.06 -4.25
C LEU A 231 4.15 -7.90 -5.49
N GLU A 232 3.82 -9.19 -5.32
CA GLU A 232 3.45 -10.10 -6.41
C GLU A 232 2.24 -9.57 -7.19
N TYR A 233 1.18 -9.13 -6.50
CA TYR A 233 0.03 -8.52 -7.16
C TYR A 233 0.36 -7.18 -7.82
N ALA A 234 1.19 -6.35 -7.18
CA ALA A 234 1.59 -5.07 -7.73
C ALA A 234 2.51 -5.20 -8.96
N GLU A 235 3.26 -6.28 -9.09
CA GLU A 235 4.19 -6.51 -10.22
C GLU A 235 3.45 -6.58 -11.55
N SER A 236 2.35 -7.33 -11.63
CA SER A 236 1.52 -7.42 -12.83
C SER A 236 1.01 -6.05 -13.27
N MET A 237 0.47 -5.27 -12.32
CA MET A 237 0.00 -3.91 -12.60
C MET A 237 1.14 -2.99 -13.04
N ASN A 238 2.34 -3.12 -12.45
CA ASN A 238 3.49 -2.31 -12.84
C ASN A 238 3.95 -2.60 -14.27
N ILE A 239 4.02 -3.89 -14.66
CA ILE A 239 4.37 -4.30 -16.02
C ILE A 239 3.36 -3.75 -17.03
N GLN A 240 2.06 -3.92 -16.77
CA GLN A 240 1.00 -3.41 -17.63
C GLN A 240 1.07 -1.88 -17.74
N ARG A 241 1.31 -1.19 -16.61
CA ARG A 241 1.48 0.27 -16.58
C ARG A 241 2.65 0.73 -17.45
N GLU A 242 3.80 0.07 -17.34
CA GLU A 242 4.99 0.43 -18.14
C GLU A 242 4.70 0.31 -19.65
N ILE A 243 4.01 -0.75 -20.07
CA ILE A 243 3.61 -0.95 -21.45
C ILE A 243 2.67 0.18 -21.91
N MET A 244 1.61 0.44 -21.13
CA MET A 244 0.61 1.45 -21.47
C MET A 244 1.17 2.87 -21.47
N TYR A 245 1.98 3.22 -20.47
CA TYR A 245 2.60 4.55 -20.43
C TYR A 245 3.63 4.77 -21.53
N LYS A 246 4.31 3.72 -21.96
CA LYS A 246 5.21 3.80 -23.11
C LYS A 246 4.44 4.13 -24.42
N GLU A 247 3.33 3.46 -24.66
CA GLU A 247 2.49 3.76 -25.82
C GLU A 247 1.85 5.16 -25.71
N ARG A 248 1.32 5.51 -24.54
CA ARG A 248 0.76 6.83 -24.26
C ARG A 248 1.77 7.96 -24.50
N ASN A 249 2.98 7.82 -23.99
CA ASN A 249 4.03 8.83 -24.13
C ASN A 249 4.47 8.99 -25.59
N ARG A 250 4.51 7.93 -26.39
CA ARG A 250 4.78 8.01 -27.82
C ARG A 250 3.81 8.91 -28.57
N LEU A 251 2.52 8.90 -28.17
CA LEU A 251 1.50 9.79 -28.75
C LEU A 251 1.68 11.24 -28.30
N ILE A 252 2.20 11.47 -27.09
CA ILE A 252 2.43 12.82 -26.54
C ILE A 252 3.69 13.43 -27.16
N ASP A 253 4.78 12.66 -27.22
CA ASP A 253 6.11 13.15 -27.65
C ASP A 253 6.22 13.35 -29.17
N GLY A 254 5.18 12.96 -29.95
CA GLY A 254 5.17 13.13 -31.41
C GLY A 254 6.25 12.30 -32.13
N SER A 255 6.68 11.17 -31.54
CA SER A 255 7.73 10.32 -32.09
C SER A 255 7.32 9.57 -33.37
N ARG A 256 6.03 9.53 -33.69
CA ARG A 256 5.44 8.97 -34.92
C ARG A 256 4.42 9.95 -35.48
N ASP A 257 4.26 9.94 -36.80
CA ASP A 257 3.17 10.63 -37.45
C ASP A 257 1.82 10.07 -36.98
N LEU A 258 0.94 10.92 -36.47
CA LEU A 258 -0.35 10.50 -35.91
C LEU A 258 -1.32 9.99 -36.99
N GLU A 259 -1.21 10.51 -38.21
CA GLU A 259 -2.04 10.05 -39.34
C GLU A 259 -1.65 8.61 -39.73
N ASP A 260 -0.36 8.26 -39.70
CA ASP A 260 0.09 6.89 -39.93
C ASP A 260 -0.40 5.94 -38.82
N VAL A 261 -0.31 6.37 -37.55
CA VAL A 261 -0.79 5.57 -36.41
C VAL A 261 -2.31 5.34 -36.50
N VAL A 262 -3.06 6.37 -36.83
CA VAL A 262 -4.54 6.30 -37.01
C VAL A 262 -4.87 5.36 -38.19
N GLY A 263 -4.12 5.44 -39.30
CA GLY A 263 -4.29 4.55 -40.45
C GLY A 263 -4.11 3.09 -40.08
N GLU A 264 -3.03 2.75 -39.36
CA GLU A 264 -2.77 1.37 -38.87
C GLU A 264 -3.91 0.86 -37.97
N ILE A 265 -4.39 1.70 -37.04
CA ILE A 265 -5.49 1.36 -36.11
C ILE A 265 -6.79 1.10 -36.88
N ILE A 266 -7.13 1.97 -37.84
CA ILE A 266 -8.34 1.89 -38.66
C ILE A 266 -8.31 0.66 -39.54
N ASP A 267 -7.22 0.40 -40.24
CA ASP A 267 -7.12 -0.80 -41.11
C ASP A 267 -7.29 -2.08 -40.29
N THR A 268 -6.67 -2.17 -39.11
CA THR A 268 -6.84 -3.31 -38.19
C THR A 268 -8.29 -3.44 -37.72
N TYR A 269 -8.93 -2.33 -37.37
CA TYR A 269 -10.33 -2.31 -36.94
C TYR A 269 -11.28 -2.75 -38.06
N ILE A 270 -11.09 -2.24 -39.29
CA ILE A 270 -11.88 -2.62 -40.46
C ILE A 270 -11.78 -4.12 -40.73
N ASP A 271 -10.56 -4.68 -40.65
CA ASP A 271 -10.34 -6.12 -40.88
C ASP A 271 -11.05 -6.97 -39.79
N GLN A 272 -11.04 -6.52 -38.56
CA GLN A 272 -11.75 -7.16 -37.45
C GLN A 272 -13.27 -7.12 -37.66
N VAL A 273 -13.82 -5.95 -37.98
CA VAL A 273 -15.24 -5.79 -38.23
C VAL A 273 -15.72 -6.57 -39.47
N ALA A 274 -14.95 -6.54 -40.55
CA ALA A 274 -15.28 -7.30 -41.77
C ALA A 274 -15.15 -8.84 -41.57
N SER A 275 -14.36 -9.28 -40.58
CA SER A 275 -14.23 -10.68 -40.22
C SER A 275 -15.36 -11.19 -39.33
N SER A 276 -16.12 -10.28 -38.72
CA SER A 276 -17.30 -10.61 -37.92
C SER A 276 -18.39 -11.17 -38.84
N ASN A 277 -19.05 -12.23 -38.41
CA ASN A 277 -20.17 -12.82 -39.17
C ASN A 277 -21.45 -12.05 -38.82
N TYR A 278 -21.93 -11.20 -39.74
CA TYR A 278 -23.21 -10.54 -39.58
C TYR A 278 -24.31 -11.44 -40.12
N GLU A 279 -25.24 -11.85 -39.26
CA GLU A 279 -26.36 -12.73 -39.61
C GLU A 279 -27.42 -12.00 -40.47
N SER A 280 -27.47 -10.67 -40.40
CA SER A 280 -28.40 -9.88 -41.19
C SER A 280 -27.86 -8.49 -41.53
N ARG A 281 -28.50 -7.84 -42.51
CA ARG A 281 -28.20 -6.46 -42.90
C ARG A 281 -28.54 -5.48 -41.78
N GLU A 282 -29.59 -5.75 -41.02
CA GLU A 282 -30.01 -4.95 -39.88
C GLU A 282 -28.97 -4.93 -38.79
N LEU A 283 -28.30 -6.05 -38.52
CA LEU A 283 -27.21 -6.14 -37.53
C LEU A 283 -25.98 -5.34 -37.96
N LEU A 284 -25.59 -5.46 -39.25
CA LEU A 284 -24.50 -4.64 -39.78
C LEU A 284 -24.85 -3.13 -39.74
N PHE A 285 -26.06 -2.77 -40.12
CA PHE A 285 -26.54 -1.38 -40.08
C PHE A 285 -26.50 -0.83 -38.65
N HIS A 286 -27.09 -1.56 -37.71
CA HIS A 286 -27.07 -1.19 -36.29
C HIS A 286 -25.64 -1.02 -35.76
N PHE A 287 -24.74 -1.92 -36.12
CA PHE A 287 -23.31 -1.82 -35.73
C PHE A 287 -22.68 -0.54 -36.28
N ILE A 288 -22.89 -0.22 -37.57
CA ILE A 288 -22.34 0.98 -38.22
C ILE A 288 -22.86 2.25 -37.54
N VAL A 289 -24.17 2.36 -37.37
CA VAL A 289 -24.79 3.56 -36.76
C VAL A 289 -24.34 3.74 -35.30
N THR A 290 -24.11 2.66 -34.57
CA THR A 290 -23.72 2.74 -33.16
C THR A 290 -22.23 2.97 -32.95
N ASN A 291 -21.36 2.52 -33.87
CA ASN A 291 -19.91 2.50 -33.63
C ASN A 291 -19.07 3.26 -34.67
N ILE A 292 -19.63 3.58 -35.85
CA ILE A 292 -18.85 4.17 -36.93
C ILE A 292 -19.41 5.54 -37.35
N SER A 293 -20.68 5.62 -37.72
CA SER A 293 -21.30 6.86 -38.20
C SER A 293 -22.82 6.86 -38.03
N PHE A 294 -23.31 7.85 -37.30
CA PHE A 294 -24.76 8.10 -37.19
C PHE A 294 -25.36 8.81 -38.42
N HIS A 295 -24.54 9.21 -39.38
CA HIS A 295 -25.01 9.85 -40.64
C HIS A 295 -25.48 8.83 -41.68
N VAL A 296 -25.17 7.56 -41.52
CA VAL A 296 -25.62 6.50 -42.44
C VAL A 296 -27.10 6.23 -42.19
N LYS A 297 -27.93 6.47 -43.19
CA LYS A 297 -29.39 6.31 -43.10
C LYS A 297 -29.86 4.91 -43.51
N GLU A 298 -29.18 4.31 -44.48
CA GLU A 298 -29.49 2.98 -45.01
C GLU A 298 -28.25 2.31 -45.61
N LEU A 299 -28.25 0.98 -45.73
CA LEU A 299 -27.21 0.23 -46.42
C LEU A 299 -27.55 0.16 -47.92
N PRO A 300 -26.54 0.17 -48.83
CA PRO A 300 -26.73 -0.08 -50.24
C PRO A 300 -27.53 -1.37 -50.51
N GLU A 301 -28.50 -1.35 -51.42
CA GLU A 301 -29.36 -2.52 -51.69
C GLU A 301 -28.55 -3.76 -52.12
N ASP A 302 -27.45 -3.57 -52.81
CA ASP A 302 -26.57 -4.58 -53.41
C ASP A 302 -25.46 -5.12 -52.44
N ILE A 303 -25.38 -4.62 -51.19
CA ILE A 303 -24.35 -5.07 -50.28
C ILE A 303 -24.64 -6.49 -49.77
N ASP A 304 -23.73 -7.43 -50.06
CA ASP A 304 -23.74 -8.75 -49.50
C ASP A 304 -22.97 -8.79 -48.20
N VAL A 305 -23.70 -8.90 -47.06
CA VAL A 305 -23.13 -8.93 -45.71
C VAL A 305 -22.28 -10.16 -45.40
N THR A 306 -22.41 -11.21 -46.24
CA THR A 306 -21.58 -12.42 -46.13
C THR A 306 -20.24 -12.25 -46.84
N ASN A 307 -20.15 -11.29 -47.77
CA ASN A 307 -18.93 -10.97 -48.49
C ASN A 307 -18.03 -10.01 -47.71
N LYS A 308 -17.05 -10.56 -47.01
CA LYS A 308 -16.09 -9.81 -46.19
C LYS A 308 -15.41 -8.66 -46.96
N THR A 309 -15.09 -8.85 -48.23
CA THR A 309 -14.45 -7.80 -49.03
C THR A 309 -15.39 -6.66 -49.34
N ALA A 310 -16.66 -6.93 -49.61
CA ALA A 310 -17.67 -5.92 -49.83
C ALA A 310 -17.94 -5.11 -48.57
N VAL A 311 -18.11 -5.80 -47.44
CA VAL A 311 -18.29 -5.15 -46.12
C VAL A 311 -17.07 -4.29 -45.77
N ARG A 312 -15.84 -4.81 -45.98
CA ARG A 312 -14.59 -4.08 -45.75
C ARG A 312 -14.54 -2.77 -46.56
N SER A 313 -14.80 -2.87 -47.86
CA SER A 313 -14.77 -1.69 -48.74
C SER A 313 -15.80 -0.65 -48.36
N PHE A 314 -17.00 -1.07 -48.01
CA PHE A 314 -18.10 -0.19 -47.62
C PHE A 314 -17.76 0.53 -46.28
N ILE A 315 -17.30 -0.20 -45.27
CA ILE A 315 -16.90 0.39 -43.99
C ILE A 315 -15.76 1.39 -44.20
N LYS A 316 -14.76 1.06 -45.02
CA LYS A 316 -13.68 1.98 -45.34
C LYS A 316 -14.15 3.27 -45.97
N GLN A 317 -15.08 3.22 -46.91
CA GLN A 317 -15.65 4.41 -47.52
C GLN A 317 -16.35 5.32 -46.50
N ILE A 318 -17.10 4.73 -45.54
CA ILE A 318 -17.76 5.52 -44.49
C ILE A 318 -16.70 6.20 -43.61
N ILE A 319 -15.70 5.46 -43.18
CA ILE A 319 -14.63 5.97 -42.29
C ILE A 319 -13.85 7.09 -42.98
N ASP A 320 -13.42 6.87 -44.23
CA ASP A 320 -12.68 7.89 -45.00
C ASP A 320 -13.50 9.16 -45.15
N LYS A 321 -14.83 9.05 -45.36
CA LYS A 321 -15.73 10.18 -45.43
C LYS A 321 -15.81 10.94 -44.10
N GLU A 322 -16.05 10.25 -42.98
CA GLU A 322 -16.16 10.88 -41.66
C GLU A 322 -14.86 11.61 -41.28
N LEU A 323 -13.69 11.00 -41.52
CA LEU A 323 -12.42 11.63 -41.25
C LEU A 323 -12.14 12.84 -42.16
N SER A 324 -12.51 12.74 -43.44
CA SER A 324 -12.36 13.88 -44.38
C SER A 324 -13.23 15.08 -44.00
N GLU A 325 -14.47 14.84 -43.54
CA GLU A 325 -15.36 15.89 -43.06
C GLU A 325 -14.78 16.58 -41.79
N LYS A 326 -14.24 15.81 -40.83
CA LYS A 326 -13.58 16.36 -39.64
C LYS A 326 -12.31 17.14 -39.98
N ARG A 327 -11.52 16.65 -40.94
CA ARG A 327 -10.34 17.35 -41.43
C ARG A 327 -10.70 18.66 -42.08
N ALA A 328 -11.78 18.71 -42.86
CA ALA A 328 -12.28 19.94 -43.46
C ALA A 328 -12.83 20.94 -42.43
N LEU A 329 -13.44 20.45 -41.35
CA LEU A 329 -13.93 21.29 -40.24
C LEU A 329 -12.79 21.94 -39.47
N LEU A 330 -11.65 21.22 -39.31
CA LEU A 330 -10.49 21.62 -38.53
C LEU A 330 -9.40 22.26 -39.40
N GLU A 331 -9.72 22.88 -40.52
CA GLU A 331 -8.90 23.54 -41.60
C GLU A 331 -7.38 23.73 -41.30
N GLN A 332 -7.02 23.94 -40.04
CA GLN A 332 -5.61 24.05 -39.58
C GLN A 332 -5.07 22.67 -39.20
N HIS A 333 -3.94 22.31 -39.78
CA HIS A 333 -3.28 21.02 -39.53
C HIS A 333 -3.05 20.76 -38.03
N ASP A 334 -2.59 21.76 -37.27
CA ASP A 334 -2.36 21.64 -35.84
C ASP A 334 -3.60 21.27 -35.02
N LEU A 335 -4.79 21.79 -35.39
CA LEU A 335 -6.04 21.46 -34.69
C LEU A 335 -6.51 20.06 -35.02
N TYR A 336 -6.33 19.60 -36.26
CA TYR A 336 -6.65 18.22 -36.63
C TYR A 336 -5.72 17.23 -35.91
N GLU A 337 -4.42 17.48 -35.89
CA GLU A 337 -3.46 16.66 -35.13
C GLU A 337 -3.78 16.62 -33.63
N GLN A 338 -4.17 17.75 -33.04
CA GLN A 338 -4.60 17.83 -31.66
C GLN A 338 -5.86 16.99 -31.41
N PHE A 339 -6.83 17.01 -32.33
CA PHE A 339 -8.02 16.16 -32.24
C PHE A 339 -7.69 14.68 -32.31
N LEU A 340 -6.83 14.25 -33.25
CA LEU A 340 -6.36 12.87 -33.34
C LEU A 340 -5.73 12.43 -32.02
N ARG A 341 -4.79 13.25 -31.49
CA ARG A 341 -4.08 12.97 -30.24
C ARG A 341 -5.03 12.83 -29.05
N LEU A 342 -5.98 13.75 -28.89
CA LEU A 342 -6.97 13.71 -27.81
C LEU A 342 -7.86 12.47 -27.90
N SER A 343 -8.29 12.09 -29.12
CA SER A 343 -9.13 10.91 -29.34
C SER A 343 -8.43 9.62 -28.91
N LEU A 344 -7.13 9.47 -29.27
CA LEU A 344 -6.34 8.31 -28.91
C LEU A 344 -6.02 8.27 -27.41
N LEU A 345 -5.60 9.40 -26.84
CA LEU A 345 -5.26 9.49 -25.42
C LEU A 345 -6.48 9.23 -24.53
N LYS A 346 -7.64 9.75 -24.89
CA LYS A 346 -8.89 9.53 -24.14
C LYS A 346 -9.22 8.04 -24.02
N ALA A 347 -9.10 7.29 -25.13
CA ALA A 347 -9.34 5.86 -25.11
C ALA A 347 -8.34 5.10 -24.21
N ILE A 348 -7.05 5.46 -24.27
CA ILE A 348 -6.04 4.85 -23.40
C ILE A 348 -6.33 5.16 -21.93
N ASP A 349 -6.52 6.43 -21.60
CA ASP A 349 -6.66 6.87 -20.21
C ASP A 349 -7.92 6.30 -19.55
N TYR A 350 -9.04 6.25 -20.28
CA TYR A 350 -10.28 5.67 -19.77
C TYR A 350 -10.14 4.17 -19.48
N ASN A 351 -9.71 3.40 -20.48
CA ASN A 351 -9.59 1.95 -20.32
C ASN A 351 -8.50 1.55 -19.32
N TRP A 352 -7.44 2.36 -19.16
CA TRP A 352 -6.43 2.11 -18.15
C TRP A 352 -6.98 2.29 -16.72
N VAL A 353 -7.84 3.27 -16.48
CA VAL A 353 -8.50 3.44 -15.17
C VAL A 353 -9.37 2.22 -14.84
N GLU A 354 -10.18 1.76 -15.80
CA GLU A 354 -11.02 0.56 -15.64
C GLU A 354 -10.16 -0.71 -15.39
N GLN A 355 -9.04 -0.85 -16.08
CA GLN A 355 -8.12 -1.97 -15.87
C GLN A 355 -7.48 -1.96 -14.48
N VAL A 356 -7.09 -0.81 -13.97
CA VAL A 356 -6.54 -0.70 -12.61
C VAL A 356 -7.57 -1.13 -11.57
N ASP A 357 -8.82 -0.69 -11.71
CA ASP A 357 -9.93 -1.10 -10.83
C ASP A 357 -10.19 -2.60 -10.93
N TYR A 358 -10.25 -3.15 -12.15
CA TYR A 358 -10.38 -4.59 -12.38
C TYR A 358 -9.28 -5.40 -11.67
N LEU A 359 -8.01 -4.99 -11.79
CA LEU A 359 -6.89 -5.69 -11.14
C LEU A 359 -6.98 -5.64 -9.62
N GLN A 360 -7.46 -4.53 -9.05
CA GLN A 360 -7.67 -4.41 -7.61
C GLN A 360 -8.79 -5.36 -7.13
N GLN A 361 -9.92 -5.38 -7.82
CA GLN A 361 -11.04 -6.27 -7.51
C GLN A 361 -10.63 -7.75 -7.66
N LEU A 362 -9.90 -8.08 -8.73
CA LEU A 362 -9.38 -9.42 -8.98
C LEU A 362 -8.45 -9.89 -7.85
N SER A 363 -7.54 -9.02 -7.39
CA SER A 363 -6.63 -9.34 -6.28
C SER A 363 -7.37 -9.63 -4.98
N MET A 364 -8.44 -8.87 -4.68
CA MET A 364 -9.28 -9.11 -3.50
C MET A 364 -10.07 -10.42 -3.61
N ALA A 365 -10.65 -10.69 -4.78
CA ALA A 365 -11.44 -11.89 -5.02
C ALA A 365 -10.59 -13.17 -4.86
N ILE A 366 -9.41 -13.20 -5.49
CA ILE A 366 -8.51 -14.35 -5.43
C ILE A 366 -7.89 -14.53 -4.04
N SER A 367 -7.53 -13.44 -3.37
CA SER A 367 -7.01 -13.50 -1.99
C SER A 367 -7.99 -14.12 -1.01
N GLY A 368 -9.32 -13.96 -1.24
CA GLY A 368 -10.39 -14.54 -0.43
C GLY A 368 -10.61 -16.05 -0.69
N GLN A 369 -10.14 -16.58 -1.82
CA GLN A 369 -10.40 -17.97 -2.24
C GLN A 369 -9.31 -18.98 -1.83
N SER A 370 -8.46 -18.66 -0.88
CA SER A 370 -7.28 -19.46 -0.48
C SER A 370 -7.54 -20.91 -0.04
N ALA A 371 -8.78 -21.37 -0.09
CA ALA A 371 -9.21 -22.76 0.23
C ALA A 371 -9.22 -23.72 -0.97
N ALA A 372 -9.03 -23.24 -2.21
CA ALA A 372 -8.99 -24.09 -3.41
C ALA A 372 -7.55 -24.58 -3.70
N GLN A 373 -7.42 -25.79 -4.24
CA GLN A 373 -6.15 -26.49 -4.49
C GLN A 373 -5.20 -25.80 -5.51
N LYS A 374 -5.54 -24.63 -6.05
CA LYS A 374 -4.72 -23.87 -7.01
C LYS A 374 -3.88 -22.81 -6.29
N ASN A 375 -2.71 -22.52 -6.86
CA ASN A 375 -1.88 -21.40 -6.38
C ASN A 375 -2.54 -20.07 -6.76
N PRO A 376 -3.04 -19.28 -5.81
CA PRO A 376 -3.81 -18.05 -6.08
C PRO A 376 -3.06 -17.05 -6.96
N ILE A 377 -1.74 -16.95 -6.81
CA ILE A 377 -0.95 -15.97 -7.59
C ILE A 377 -0.85 -16.36 -9.08
N VAL A 378 -0.81 -17.66 -9.39
CA VAL A 378 -0.78 -18.13 -10.79
C VAL A 378 -2.12 -17.84 -11.47
N GLU A 379 -3.23 -18.06 -10.77
CA GLU A 379 -4.58 -17.75 -11.25
C GLU A 379 -4.72 -16.24 -11.48
N TYR A 380 -4.24 -15.43 -10.52
CA TYR A 380 -4.21 -13.98 -10.68
C TYR A 380 -3.45 -13.54 -11.94
N TYR A 381 -2.26 -14.07 -12.20
CA TYR A 381 -1.48 -13.68 -13.38
C TYR A 381 -2.16 -14.09 -14.69
N GLN A 382 -2.83 -15.24 -14.74
CA GLN A 382 -3.58 -15.68 -15.92
C GLN A 382 -4.76 -14.76 -16.21
N GLU A 383 -5.58 -14.46 -15.20
CA GLU A 383 -6.73 -13.56 -15.34
C GLU A 383 -6.31 -12.11 -15.60
N ALA A 384 -5.27 -11.62 -14.93
CA ALA A 384 -4.72 -10.28 -15.14
C ALA A 384 -4.18 -10.10 -16.56
N TYR A 385 -3.54 -11.15 -17.13
CA TYR A 385 -3.08 -11.13 -18.51
C TYR A 385 -4.27 -11.15 -19.51
N ALA A 386 -5.25 -12.00 -19.29
CA ALA A 386 -6.44 -12.07 -20.14
C ALA A 386 -7.21 -10.72 -20.12
N GLY A 387 -7.39 -10.12 -18.94
CA GLY A 387 -7.98 -8.79 -18.83
C GLY A 387 -7.19 -7.71 -19.55
N PHE A 388 -5.85 -7.76 -19.49
CA PHE A 388 -5.01 -6.81 -20.20
C PHE A 388 -5.12 -6.92 -21.73
N GLU A 389 -5.18 -8.13 -22.28
CA GLU A 389 -5.41 -8.34 -23.71
C GLU A 389 -6.78 -7.80 -24.11
N THR A 390 -7.83 -8.10 -23.33
CA THR A 390 -9.19 -7.56 -23.57
C THR A 390 -9.20 -6.02 -23.56
N MET A 391 -8.52 -5.41 -22.57
CA MET A 391 -8.40 -3.95 -22.50
C MET A 391 -7.72 -3.36 -23.75
N LYS A 392 -6.65 -3.98 -24.25
CA LYS A 392 -5.96 -3.49 -25.46
C LYS A 392 -6.88 -3.53 -26.71
N GLU A 393 -7.70 -4.58 -26.81
CA GLU A 393 -8.73 -4.62 -27.88
C GLU A 393 -9.76 -3.51 -27.70
N GLN A 394 -10.24 -3.29 -26.47
CA GLN A 394 -11.22 -2.22 -26.19
C GLN A 394 -10.64 -0.84 -26.46
N ILE A 395 -9.38 -0.59 -26.13
CA ILE A 395 -8.69 0.66 -26.47
C ILE A 395 -8.74 0.91 -27.98
N ARG A 396 -8.48 -0.10 -28.83
CA ARG A 396 -8.54 0.06 -30.27
C ARG A 396 -9.94 0.43 -30.75
N VAL A 397 -10.94 -0.25 -30.23
CA VAL A 397 -12.36 0.04 -30.55
C VAL A 397 -12.71 1.47 -30.12
N ASP A 398 -12.36 1.87 -28.91
CA ASP A 398 -12.67 3.20 -28.40
C ASP A 398 -11.87 4.31 -29.10
N MET A 399 -10.62 4.05 -29.52
CA MET A 399 -9.86 4.97 -30.36
C MET A 399 -10.61 5.29 -31.67
N VAL A 400 -11.05 4.25 -32.37
CA VAL A 400 -11.80 4.41 -33.63
C VAL A 400 -13.14 5.10 -33.37
N ARG A 401 -13.86 4.69 -32.31
CA ARG A 401 -15.12 5.31 -31.94
C ARG A 401 -14.97 6.79 -31.59
N ASN A 402 -13.95 7.17 -30.85
CA ASN A 402 -13.65 8.57 -30.52
C ASN A 402 -13.32 9.38 -31.79
N LEU A 403 -12.53 8.81 -32.69
CA LEU A 403 -12.20 9.47 -33.98
C LEU A 403 -13.42 9.69 -34.87
N LEU A 404 -14.31 8.71 -34.94
CA LEU A 404 -15.45 8.74 -35.89
C LEU A 404 -16.68 9.41 -35.30
N MET A 405 -17.04 9.11 -34.06
CA MET A 405 -18.27 9.58 -33.44
C MET A 405 -18.05 10.77 -32.47
N GLY A 406 -16.79 11.12 -32.15
CA GLY A 406 -16.50 12.31 -31.36
C GLY A 406 -16.98 13.59 -32.05
N LEU A 407 -17.67 14.43 -31.30
CA LEU A 407 -18.09 15.76 -31.78
C LEU A 407 -16.96 16.76 -31.50
N VAL A 408 -16.70 17.63 -32.47
CA VAL A 408 -15.65 18.65 -32.38
C VAL A 408 -16.24 20.01 -32.68
N GLU A 409 -15.93 20.99 -31.85
CA GLU A 409 -16.28 22.38 -32.01
C GLU A 409 -15.02 23.23 -31.91
N VAL A 410 -14.91 24.25 -32.78
CA VAL A 410 -13.82 25.22 -32.71
C VAL A 410 -14.35 26.48 -32.02
N THR A 411 -13.71 26.87 -30.90
CA THR A 411 -14.08 28.07 -30.16
C THR A 411 -13.69 29.34 -30.91
N PRO A 412 -14.30 30.51 -30.63
CA PRO A 412 -13.86 31.77 -31.22
C PRO A 412 -12.40 32.15 -30.94
N LYS A 413 -11.75 31.49 -29.98
CA LYS A 413 -10.33 31.67 -29.64
C LYS A 413 -9.40 30.74 -30.43
N GLY A 414 -9.95 29.88 -31.30
CA GLY A 414 -9.17 28.89 -32.04
C GLY A 414 -8.80 27.64 -31.26
N GLU A 415 -9.45 27.36 -30.11
CA GLU A 415 -9.27 26.12 -29.33
C GLU A 415 -10.32 25.08 -29.71
N ILE A 416 -9.99 23.82 -29.67
CA ILE A 416 -10.95 22.73 -29.90
C ILE A 416 -11.60 22.28 -28.61
N ILE A 417 -12.90 22.06 -28.66
CA ILE A 417 -13.67 21.34 -27.63
C ILE A 417 -14.13 20.02 -28.25
N THR A 418 -13.85 18.92 -27.58
CA THR A 418 -14.20 17.58 -28.03
C THR A 418 -15.16 16.91 -27.07
N HIS A 419 -16.24 16.32 -27.57
CA HIS A 419 -17.15 15.48 -26.80
C HIS A 419 -17.07 14.06 -27.35
N PHE A 420 -16.55 13.15 -26.56
CA PHE A 420 -16.40 11.74 -26.92
C PHE A 420 -17.63 10.93 -26.46
N PRO A 421 -18.03 9.89 -27.24
CA PRO A 421 -19.19 9.05 -26.95
C PRO A 421 -19.06 8.20 -25.69
#